data_03f2cc41f394548a06160cd0ccab3749
#
_entry.id   03f2cc41f394548a06160cd0ccab3749
#
_cell.length_a   1.000
_cell.length_b   1.000
_cell.length_c   1.000
_cell.angle_alpha   90.00
_cell.angle_beta   90.00
_cell.angle_gamma   90.00
#
_symmetry.space_group_name_H-M   'P 1'
#
loop_
_entity.id
_entity.type
_entity.pdbx_description
1 polymer ?
#
loop_
_entity_poly.entity_id
_entity_poly.type
_entity_poly.pdbx_seq_one_letter_code
_entity_poly.pdbx_strand_id
1 'polypeptide(L)'
;MSKDGELHSESASHAIVLGCGRSGTSIFGELFAGLPGYSYYSEPPFEDLASYGYAAPVAIKVPKSARGRPTSPGLPFLVSELCAAVPEPRQIFWLVRHPLDAICSLRVGISKNWGHHPRPPDWESWRSQPLLRRCAHHWLHINSLGYEQVRHLARLHRFEDMIADPLGVARAVCAEVGFDPGPCEESLRRWARRVQDQDNDDFGEAECSKPYSRPDHATKVGRWRENLSAAEVAELGPLVAEVAARFGYVLA
;
A
#
# COMPACT_ATOMS: atom_id res chain seq x y z
N MET A 1 -20.67 -36.04 17.99
CA MET A 1 -19.85 -34.96 18.59
C MET A 1 -18.68 -34.80 17.68
N SER A 2 -18.80 -33.86 16.72
CA SER A 2 -17.77 -33.51 15.78
C SER A 2 -16.75 -32.61 16.49
N LYS A 3 -15.49 -33.02 16.53
CA LYS A 3 -14.40 -32.14 16.94
C LYS A 3 -14.18 -31.21 15.77
N ASP A 4 -14.69 -30.00 15.90
CA ASP A 4 -14.35 -28.91 15.01
C ASP A 4 -12.83 -28.73 15.09
N GLY A 5 -12.16 -28.92 13.93
CA GLY A 5 -10.73 -28.80 13.84
C GLY A 5 -10.32 -27.37 14.14
N GLU A 6 -9.66 -27.16 15.28
CA GLU A 6 -8.85 -25.98 15.50
C GLU A 6 -7.80 -25.96 14.38
N LEU A 7 -8.04 -25.13 13.39
CA LEU A 7 -7.07 -24.80 12.35
C LEU A 7 -5.88 -24.14 13.04
N HIS A 8 -4.78 -24.86 13.17
CA HIS A 8 -3.54 -24.40 13.76
C HIS A 8 -3.01 -23.20 12.97
N SER A 9 -3.39 -21.99 13.39
CA SER A 9 -2.76 -20.75 12.93
C SER A 9 -1.54 -20.39 13.80
N GLU A 10 -1.09 -21.28 14.68
CA GLU A 10 -0.01 -21.02 15.63
C GLU A 10 1.36 -20.73 15.00
N SER A 11 1.50 -20.93 13.68
CA SER A 11 2.74 -20.65 12.96
C SER A 11 2.67 -19.46 12.00
N ALA A 12 1.51 -18.86 11.76
CA ALA A 12 1.39 -17.78 10.80
C ALA A 12 1.96 -16.47 11.36
N SER A 13 2.74 -15.76 10.53
CA SER A 13 3.39 -14.50 10.88
C SER A 13 2.40 -13.34 10.95
N HIS A 14 2.62 -12.37 11.83
CA HIS A 14 1.98 -11.07 11.72
C HIS A 14 2.36 -10.40 10.41
N ALA A 15 1.46 -9.62 9.83
CA ALA A 15 1.69 -8.94 8.57
C ALA A 15 1.72 -7.41 8.78
N ILE A 16 2.71 -6.75 8.19
CA ILE A 16 2.80 -5.29 8.18
C ILE A 16 2.82 -4.84 6.72
N VAL A 17 1.81 -4.10 6.31
CA VAL A 17 1.64 -3.62 4.93
C VAL A 17 2.02 -2.15 4.85
N LEU A 18 3.09 -1.84 4.14
CA LEU A 18 3.62 -0.49 3.95
C LEU A 18 3.63 -0.11 2.47
N GLY A 19 3.88 1.15 2.18
CA GLY A 19 4.01 1.66 0.81
C GLY A 19 3.44 3.07 0.66
N CYS A 20 3.63 3.63 -0.53
CA CYS A 20 3.06 4.93 -0.85
C CYS A 20 1.53 4.86 -0.89
N GLY A 21 0.87 5.89 -0.42
CA GLY A 21 -0.56 6.06 -0.62
C GLY A 21 -0.92 5.89 -2.10
N ARG A 22 -2.08 5.30 -2.39
CA ARG A 22 -2.57 5.02 -3.75
C ARG A 22 -1.80 3.94 -4.52
N SER A 23 -0.96 3.17 -3.85
CA SER A 23 -0.26 2.00 -4.41
C SER A 23 -0.95 0.66 -4.14
N GLY A 24 -2.21 0.67 -3.71
CA GLY A 24 -2.98 -0.55 -3.46
C GLY A 24 -2.82 -1.15 -2.08
N THR A 25 -2.21 -0.44 -1.13
CA THR A 25 -2.00 -0.92 0.24
C THR A 25 -3.31 -1.31 0.95
N SER A 26 -4.42 -0.62 0.69
CA SER A 26 -5.72 -0.93 1.31
C SER A 26 -6.26 -2.27 0.81
N ILE A 27 -6.38 -2.44 -0.53
CA ILE A 27 -6.90 -3.69 -1.11
C ILE A 27 -5.99 -4.88 -0.78
N PHE A 28 -4.67 -4.68 -0.75
CA PHE A 28 -3.73 -5.71 -0.33
C PHE A 28 -3.94 -6.10 1.15
N GLY A 29 -4.08 -5.11 2.04
CA GLY A 29 -4.33 -5.36 3.46
C GLY A 29 -5.65 -6.10 3.71
N GLU A 30 -6.69 -5.83 2.93
CA GLU A 30 -7.99 -6.50 3.02
C GLU A 30 -7.93 -8.01 2.70
N LEU A 31 -6.88 -8.50 2.03
CA LEU A 31 -6.63 -9.93 1.91
C LEU A 31 -6.65 -10.61 3.27
N PHE A 32 -5.96 -10.02 4.25
CA PHE A 32 -5.86 -10.58 5.61
C PHE A 32 -7.18 -10.56 6.37
N ALA A 33 -8.08 -9.62 6.07
CA ALA A 33 -9.43 -9.61 6.66
C ALA A 33 -10.28 -10.82 6.24
N GLY A 34 -9.92 -11.46 5.12
CA GLY A 34 -10.56 -12.68 4.62
C GLY A 34 -9.92 -13.98 5.12
N LEU A 35 -8.79 -13.92 5.82
CA LEU A 35 -8.08 -15.10 6.32
C LEU A 35 -8.54 -15.45 7.73
N PRO A 36 -8.96 -16.71 7.98
CA PRO A 36 -9.36 -17.15 9.31
C PRO A 36 -8.24 -16.92 10.34
N GLY A 37 -8.61 -16.41 11.50
CA GLY A 37 -7.69 -16.17 12.60
C GLY A 37 -6.89 -14.87 12.51
N TYR A 38 -6.87 -14.17 11.37
CA TYR A 38 -6.26 -12.83 11.27
C TYR A 38 -7.20 -11.73 11.80
N SER A 39 -6.63 -10.79 12.54
CA SER A 39 -7.24 -9.49 12.82
C SER A 39 -6.60 -8.44 11.94
N TYR A 40 -7.38 -7.68 11.15
CA TYR A 40 -6.88 -6.66 10.23
C TYR A 40 -7.16 -5.26 10.75
N TYR A 41 -6.13 -4.42 10.82
CA TYR A 41 -6.19 -3.02 11.24
C TYR A 41 -5.68 -2.09 10.14
N SER A 42 -6.59 -1.26 9.62
CA SER A 42 -6.26 -0.28 8.58
C SER A 42 -5.91 1.06 9.20
N GLU A 43 -4.67 1.49 9.03
CA GLU A 43 -4.15 2.79 9.50
C GLU A 43 -4.40 3.07 10.98
N PRO A 44 -4.10 2.10 11.88
CA PRO A 44 -4.30 2.32 13.31
C PRO A 44 -3.35 3.40 13.85
N PRO A 45 -3.68 4.05 14.96
CA PRO A 45 -2.71 4.84 15.71
C PRO A 45 -1.49 3.99 16.06
N PHE A 46 -0.29 4.55 15.92
CA PHE A 46 0.94 3.79 16.19
C PHE A 46 1.04 3.38 17.66
N GLU A 47 0.59 4.23 18.56
CA GLU A 47 0.57 3.99 20.01
C GLU A 47 -0.30 2.80 20.43
N ASP A 48 -1.29 2.43 19.62
CA ASP A 48 -2.19 1.31 19.92
C ASP A 48 -1.55 -0.04 19.61
N LEU A 49 -0.50 -0.08 18.78
CA LEU A 49 0.11 -1.33 18.33
C LEU A 49 0.54 -2.23 19.49
N ALA A 50 1.14 -1.68 20.53
CA ALA A 50 1.59 -2.45 21.69
C ALA A 50 0.43 -3.05 22.51
N SER A 51 -0.80 -2.56 22.34
CA SER A 51 -2.00 -3.03 23.07
C SER A 51 -2.74 -4.14 22.33
N TYR A 52 -2.41 -4.43 21.07
CA TYR A 52 -3.06 -5.51 20.33
C TYR A 52 -2.65 -6.88 20.88
N GLY A 53 -3.62 -7.77 20.96
CA GLY A 53 -3.36 -9.15 21.37
C GLY A 53 -2.69 -9.93 20.24
N TYR A 54 -1.41 -10.19 20.37
CA TYR A 54 -0.62 -10.94 19.38
C TYR A 54 -0.63 -12.45 19.60
N ALA A 55 -1.60 -12.97 20.36
CA ALA A 55 -1.81 -14.41 20.50
C ALA A 55 -2.33 -15.06 19.22
N ALA A 56 -2.97 -14.30 18.34
CA ALA A 56 -3.35 -14.68 17.00
C ALA A 56 -2.68 -13.76 15.96
N PRO A 57 -2.59 -14.17 14.68
CA PRO A 57 -2.00 -13.34 13.66
C PRO A 57 -2.72 -12.01 13.46
N VAL A 58 -1.96 -10.94 13.35
CA VAL A 58 -2.47 -9.57 13.16
C VAL A 58 -1.89 -9.03 11.86
N ALA A 59 -2.72 -8.38 11.06
CA ALA A 59 -2.30 -7.62 9.89
C ALA A 59 -2.53 -6.13 10.12
N ILE A 60 -1.49 -5.33 9.92
CA ILE A 60 -1.48 -3.89 10.16
C ILE A 60 -1.10 -3.18 8.85
N LYS A 61 -1.97 -2.31 8.38
CA LYS A 61 -1.70 -1.51 7.19
C LYS A 61 -1.36 -0.08 7.59
N VAL A 62 -0.14 0.36 7.22
CA VAL A 62 0.36 1.74 7.34
C VAL A 62 -0.07 2.41 8.65
N PRO A 63 0.52 2.05 9.79
CA PRO A 63 0.16 2.68 11.06
C PRO A 63 0.44 4.18 11.01
N LYS A 64 -0.42 4.96 11.65
CA LYS A 64 -0.30 6.41 11.77
C LYS A 64 0.42 6.77 13.06
N SER A 65 1.46 7.58 12.97
CA SER A 65 2.13 8.08 14.17
C SER A 65 1.33 9.20 14.83
N ALA A 66 1.32 9.22 16.14
CA ALA A 66 0.82 10.34 16.92
C ALA A 66 1.70 11.59 16.71
N ARG A 67 1.10 12.78 16.91
CA ARG A 67 1.81 14.05 16.82
C ARG A 67 2.96 14.08 17.84
N GLY A 68 4.15 14.43 17.36
CA GLY A 68 5.34 14.55 18.21
C GLY A 68 6.14 13.24 18.39
N ARG A 69 5.74 12.12 17.79
CA ARG A 69 6.56 10.92 17.77
C ARG A 69 7.74 11.03 16.78
N PRO A 70 8.85 10.32 17.07
CA PRO A 70 9.94 10.18 16.11
C PRO A 70 9.45 9.57 14.79
N THR A 71 10.00 10.04 13.67
CA THR A 71 9.69 9.55 12.34
C THR A 71 10.98 9.22 11.59
N SER A 72 10.90 8.26 10.67
CA SER A 72 11.97 8.04 9.68
C SER A 72 11.68 8.81 8.40
N PRO A 73 12.69 9.20 7.63
CA PRO A 73 12.46 9.75 6.30
C PRO A 73 11.58 8.81 5.46
N GLY A 74 10.47 9.33 4.96
CA GLY A 74 9.50 8.57 4.17
C GLY A 74 8.56 7.66 4.96
N LEU A 75 8.68 7.60 6.30
CA LEU A 75 7.78 6.82 7.17
C LEU A 75 7.30 7.67 8.36
N PRO A 76 6.03 7.49 8.80
CA PRO A 76 5.48 8.24 9.95
C PRO A 76 5.96 7.69 11.31
N PHE A 77 6.89 6.75 11.33
CA PHE A 77 7.42 6.07 12.53
C PHE A 77 8.85 5.59 12.27
N LEU A 78 9.58 5.21 13.32
CA LEU A 78 10.85 4.51 13.20
C LEU A 78 10.60 3.00 12.96
N VAL A 79 11.35 2.39 12.05
CA VAL A 79 11.24 0.94 11.78
C VAL A 79 11.58 0.12 13.00
N SER A 80 12.58 0.53 13.79
CA SER A 80 12.94 -0.14 15.05
C SER A 80 11.80 -0.15 16.07
N GLU A 81 11.07 0.96 16.18
CA GLU A 81 9.89 1.04 17.07
C GLU A 81 8.74 0.17 16.55
N LEU A 82 8.52 0.14 15.23
CA LEU A 82 7.53 -0.75 14.62
C LEU A 82 7.86 -2.21 14.90
N CYS A 83 9.13 -2.59 14.71
CA CYS A 83 9.59 -3.95 15.00
C CYS A 83 9.53 -4.31 16.49
N ALA A 84 9.65 -3.35 17.39
CA ALA A 84 9.46 -3.57 18.82
C ALA A 84 7.97 -3.69 19.21
N ALA A 85 7.09 -2.97 18.51
CA ALA A 85 5.64 -2.98 18.80
C ALA A 85 4.92 -4.21 18.26
N VAL A 86 5.39 -4.78 17.14
CA VAL A 86 4.81 -5.98 16.51
C VAL A 86 5.80 -7.14 16.69
N PRO A 87 5.49 -8.16 17.51
CA PRO A 87 6.43 -9.25 17.79
C PRO A 87 6.71 -10.14 16.58
N GLU A 88 7.72 -11.00 16.71
CA GLU A 88 7.97 -12.11 15.79
C GLU A 88 7.02 -13.31 16.09
N PRO A 89 6.70 -14.13 15.08
CA PRO A 89 7.12 -13.98 13.67
C PRO A 89 6.30 -12.89 12.95
N ARG A 90 6.96 -12.03 12.19
CA ARG A 90 6.30 -10.99 11.39
C ARG A 90 6.86 -10.92 9.99
N GLN A 91 6.03 -10.55 9.03
CA GLN A 91 6.41 -10.26 7.65
C GLN A 91 6.05 -8.83 7.29
N ILE A 92 6.99 -8.08 6.75
CA ILE A 92 6.76 -6.73 6.22
C ILE A 92 6.57 -6.83 4.70
N PHE A 93 5.55 -6.18 4.20
CA PHE A 93 5.25 -6.03 2.77
C PHE A 93 5.39 -4.58 2.37
N TRP A 94 6.06 -4.34 1.24
CA TRP A 94 6.11 -3.02 0.61
C TRP A 94 5.37 -3.04 -0.70
N LEU A 95 4.38 -2.18 -0.83
CA LEU A 95 3.59 -2.03 -2.04
C LEU A 95 4.06 -0.81 -2.83
N VAL A 96 4.36 -1.05 -4.10
CA VAL A 96 4.72 -0.02 -5.07
C VAL A 96 3.77 -0.08 -6.26
N ARG A 97 3.56 1.06 -6.90
CA ARG A 97 2.76 1.21 -8.13
C ARG A 97 3.52 2.06 -9.12
N HIS A 98 3.27 1.84 -10.42
CA HIS A 98 3.83 2.68 -11.49
C HIS A 98 3.70 4.16 -11.14
N PRO A 99 4.81 4.95 -11.18
CA PRO A 99 4.81 6.31 -10.64
C PRO A 99 3.73 7.20 -11.26
N LEU A 100 3.57 7.16 -12.58
CA LEU A 100 2.59 8.01 -13.26
C LEU A 100 1.15 7.65 -12.88
N ASP A 101 0.84 6.37 -12.67
CA ASP A 101 -0.48 5.93 -12.18
C ASP A 101 -0.72 6.38 -10.73
N ALA A 102 0.29 6.23 -9.88
CA ALA A 102 0.22 6.69 -8.50
C ALA A 102 0.07 8.22 -8.42
N ILE A 103 0.83 8.98 -9.23
CA ILE A 103 0.74 10.44 -9.34
C ILE A 103 -0.66 10.88 -9.73
N CYS A 104 -1.27 10.21 -10.72
CA CYS A 104 -2.67 10.49 -11.09
C CYS A 104 -3.61 10.34 -9.90
N SER A 105 -3.45 9.28 -9.12
CA SER A 105 -4.33 8.96 -8.00
C SER A 105 -4.05 9.81 -6.74
N LEU A 106 -2.81 10.25 -6.53
CA LEU A 106 -2.40 11.10 -5.41
C LEU A 106 -2.99 12.52 -5.47
N ARG A 107 -3.37 13.01 -6.65
CA ARG A 107 -3.82 14.39 -6.89
C ARG A 107 -4.88 14.85 -5.89
N VAL A 108 -5.83 14.00 -5.57
CA VAL A 108 -6.94 14.35 -4.70
C VAL A 108 -6.48 14.65 -3.28
N GLY A 109 -5.69 13.77 -2.68
CA GLY A 109 -5.20 13.98 -1.33
C GLY A 109 -4.17 15.12 -1.25
N ILE A 110 -3.28 15.22 -2.23
CA ILE A 110 -2.25 16.27 -2.27
C ILE A 110 -2.87 17.64 -2.50
N SER A 111 -3.96 17.75 -3.29
CA SER A 111 -4.68 19.03 -3.48
C SER A 111 -5.34 19.52 -2.20
N LYS A 112 -5.78 18.61 -1.32
CA LYS A 112 -6.41 18.92 -0.03
C LYS A 112 -5.37 19.16 1.06
N ASN A 113 -4.60 20.24 0.94
CA ASN A 113 -3.56 20.63 1.90
C ASN A 113 -2.55 19.49 2.21
N TRP A 114 -2.13 18.75 1.18
CA TRP A 114 -1.23 17.60 1.30
C TRP A 114 -1.77 16.53 2.26
N GLY A 115 -2.96 16.03 1.96
CA GLY A 115 -3.71 15.10 2.82
C GLY A 115 -3.11 13.67 2.93
N HIS A 116 -2.08 13.35 2.15
CA HIS A 116 -1.35 12.09 2.30
C HIS A 116 -0.17 12.22 3.28
N HIS A 117 0.09 11.16 4.03
CA HIS A 117 1.15 11.09 5.03
C HIS A 117 2.04 9.85 4.82
N PRO A 118 3.32 9.91 5.28
CA PRO A 118 4.01 11.09 5.82
C PRO A 118 4.25 12.14 4.74
N ARG A 119 4.20 13.40 5.13
CA ARG A 119 4.58 14.49 4.22
C ARG A 119 6.10 14.53 4.06
N PRO A 120 6.64 14.84 2.86
CA PRO A 120 8.05 15.17 2.74
C PRO A 120 8.41 16.32 3.71
N PRO A 121 9.61 16.33 4.30
CA PRO A 121 9.97 17.33 5.30
C PRO A 121 9.95 18.78 4.77
N ASP A 122 10.14 18.95 3.47
CA ASP A 122 10.12 20.21 2.73
C ASP A 122 8.77 20.53 2.06
N TRP A 123 7.70 19.79 2.39
CA TRP A 123 6.40 19.87 1.73
C TRP A 123 5.82 21.30 1.67
N GLU A 124 6.10 22.14 2.66
CA GLU A 124 5.60 23.50 2.71
C GLU A 124 6.17 24.35 1.58
N SER A 125 7.47 24.21 1.29
CA SER A 125 8.13 24.89 0.17
C SER A 125 7.60 24.44 -1.19
N TRP A 126 7.09 23.19 -1.25
CA TRP A 126 6.50 22.62 -2.46
C TRP A 126 5.05 23.05 -2.69
N ARG A 127 4.38 23.69 -1.73
CA ARG A 127 2.97 24.08 -1.89
C ARG A 127 2.72 25.00 -3.08
N SER A 128 3.67 25.81 -3.48
CA SER A 128 3.60 26.68 -4.65
C SER A 128 3.83 25.96 -5.99
N GLN A 129 4.34 24.74 -5.96
CA GLN A 129 4.60 23.96 -7.17
C GLN A 129 3.30 23.39 -7.78
N PRO A 130 3.28 23.15 -9.10
CA PRO A 130 2.16 22.48 -9.76
C PRO A 130 1.77 21.16 -9.07
N LEU A 131 0.48 20.84 -9.06
CA LEU A 131 -0.07 19.71 -8.33
C LEU A 131 0.61 18.38 -8.68
N LEU A 132 0.86 18.12 -9.97
CA LEU A 132 1.49 16.89 -10.42
C LEU A 132 2.94 16.76 -9.92
N ARG A 133 3.69 17.86 -9.89
CA ARG A 133 5.06 17.89 -9.33
C ARG A 133 5.03 17.58 -7.83
N ARG A 134 4.06 18.10 -7.10
CA ARG A 134 3.86 17.78 -5.67
C ARG A 134 3.56 16.30 -5.46
N CYS A 135 2.73 15.71 -6.33
CA CYS A 135 2.44 14.27 -6.30
C CYS A 135 3.69 13.43 -6.60
N ALA A 136 4.48 13.84 -7.60
CA ALA A 136 5.76 13.20 -7.92
C ALA A 136 6.74 13.27 -6.74
N HIS A 137 6.88 14.45 -6.12
CA HIS A 137 7.73 14.62 -4.93
C HIS A 137 7.30 13.73 -3.77
N HIS A 138 5.99 13.63 -3.51
CA HIS A 138 5.46 12.73 -2.50
C HIS A 138 5.76 11.25 -2.81
N TRP A 139 5.51 10.81 -4.05
CA TRP A 139 5.82 9.45 -4.47
C TRP A 139 7.31 9.11 -4.33
N LEU A 140 8.18 10.04 -4.74
CA LEU A 140 9.63 9.94 -4.59
C LEU A 140 10.03 9.80 -3.12
N HIS A 141 9.55 10.69 -2.26
CA HIS A 141 9.89 10.69 -0.84
C HIS A 141 9.57 9.34 -0.18
N ILE A 142 8.38 8.79 -0.44
CA ILE A 142 7.99 7.51 0.15
C ILE A 142 8.80 6.36 -0.45
N ASN A 143 8.88 6.26 -1.77
CA ASN A 143 9.46 5.09 -2.44
C ASN A 143 10.99 5.11 -2.50
N SER A 144 11.65 6.27 -2.27
CA SER A 144 13.11 6.31 -2.07
C SER A 144 13.45 6.15 -0.59
N LEU A 145 13.14 7.16 0.23
CA LEU A 145 13.59 7.20 1.62
C LEU A 145 12.81 6.25 2.53
N GLY A 146 11.52 6.07 2.29
CA GLY A 146 10.70 5.13 3.06
C GLY A 146 11.06 3.68 2.77
N TYR A 147 11.16 3.32 1.48
CA TYR A 147 11.56 1.97 1.09
C TYR A 147 12.97 1.61 1.59
N GLU A 148 13.91 2.55 1.52
CA GLU A 148 15.28 2.32 1.99
C GLU A 148 15.35 1.90 3.46
N GLN A 149 14.41 2.38 4.31
CA GLN A 149 14.34 1.99 5.72
C GLN A 149 13.98 0.51 5.92
N VAL A 150 13.24 -0.08 4.99
CA VAL A 150 12.64 -1.42 5.16
C VAL A 150 13.08 -2.43 4.10
N ARG A 151 13.81 -2.03 3.04
CA ARG A 151 14.10 -2.88 1.85
C ARG A 151 14.72 -4.24 2.16
N HIS A 152 15.49 -4.33 3.23
CA HIS A 152 16.16 -5.57 3.67
C HIS A 152 15.28 -6.44 4.57
N LEU A 153 14.12 -5.95 5.00
CA LEU A 153 13.14 -6.64 5.83
C LEU A 153 11.84 -6.94 5.07
N ALA A 154 11.54 -6.16 4.03
CA ALA A 154 10.25 -6.20 3.36
C ALA A 154 10.26 -7.07 2.10
N ARG A 155 9.13 -7.77 1.87
CA ARG A 155 8.78 -8.34 0.57
C ARG A 155 8.16 -7.26 -0.30
N LEU A 156 8.72 -7.10 -1.51
CA LEU A 156 8.23 -6.13 -2.48
C LEU A 156 7.10 -6.75 -3.31
N HIS A 157 5.96 -6.06 -3.37
CA HIS A 157 4.85 -6.38 -4.25
C HIS A 157 4.50 -5.19 -5.14
N ARG A 158 4.29 -5.46 -6.42
CA ARG A 158 3.85 -4.44 -7.38
C ARG A 158 2.33 -4.48 -7.49
N PHE A 159 1.71 -3.32 -7.53
CA PHE A 159 0.28 -3.19 -7.75
C PHE A 159 -0.17 -3.87 -9.05
N GLU A 160 0.64 -3.73 -10.10
CA GLU A 160 0.36 -4.28 -11.42
C GLU A 160 0.29 -5.81 -11.41
N ASP A 161 1.19 -6.47 -10.66
CA ASP A 161 1.20 -7.93 -10.53
C ASP A 161 -0.05 -8.41 -9.78
N MET A 162 -0.47 -7.66 -8.75
CA MET A 162 -1.71 -7.93 -8.01
C MET A 162 -2.95 -7.80 -8.91
N ILE A 163 -2.98 -6.85 -9.85
CA ILE A 163 -4.09 -6.72 -10.80
C ILE A 163 -4.04 -7.81 -11.87
N ALA A 164 -2.85 -8.20 -12.31
CA ALA A 164 -2.69 -9.21 -13.38
C ALA A 164 -3.06 -10.62 -12.91
N ASP A 165 -2.61 -11.01 -11.71
CA ASP A 165 -2.91 -12.32 -11.11
C ASP A 165 -3.20 -12.21 -9.61
N PRO A 166 -4.37 -11.69 -9.23
CA PRO A 166 -4.68 -11.47 -7.82
C PRO A 166 -4.74 -12.76 -7.01
N LEU A 167 -5.19 -13.86 -7.60
CA LEU A 167 -5.25 -15.14 -6.88
C LEU A 167 -3.86 -15.74 -6.65
N GLY A 168 -2.98 -15.65 -7.63
CA GLY A 168 -1.59 -16.05 -7.50
C GLY A 168 -0.87 -15.22 -6.45
N VAL A 169 -1.06 -13.90 -6.44
CA VAL A 169 -0.50 -13.01 -5.41
C VAL A 169 -1.06 -13.36 -4.04
N ALA A 170 -2.36 -13.60 -3.89
CA ALA A 170 -2.94 -13.99 -2.60
C ALA A 170 -2.33 -15.28 -2.04
N ARG A 171 -2.12 -16.29 -2.89
CA ARG A 171 -1.47 -17.55 -2.49
C ARG A 171 0.01 -17.35 -2.12
N ALA A 172 0.73 -16.52 -2.88
CA ALA A 172 2.12 -16.18 -2.56
C ALA A 172 2.22 -15.47 -1.21
N VAL A 173 1.35 -14.50 -0.93
CA VAL A 173 1.29 -13.80 0.36
C VAL A 173 0.98 -14.76 1.51
N CYS A 174 0.03 -15.69 1.33
CA CYS A 174 -0.24 -16.73 2.33
C CYS A 174 1.02 -17.56 2.62
N ALA A 175 1.75 -17.99 1.59
CA ALA A 175 2.99 -18.74 1.76
C ALA A 175 4.07 -17.91 2.48
N GLU A 176 4.19 -16.60 2.17
CA GLU A 176 5.16 -15.69 2.78
C GLU A 176 4.90 -15.46 4.28
N VAL A 177 3.64 -15.53 4.72
CA VAL A 177 3.29 -15.46 6.15
C VAL A 177 3.17 -16.82 6.82
N GLY A 178 3.45 -17.91 6.12
CA GLY A 178 3.34 -19.27 6.65
C GLY A 178 1.90 -19.73 6.87
N PHE A 179 0.95 -19.22 6.11
CA PHE A 179 -0.47 -19.56 6.21
C PHE A 179 -0.87 -20.56 5.12
N ASP A 180 -1.55 -21.65 5.48
CA ASP A 180 -2.10 -22.59 4.50
C ASP A 180 -3.34 -22.00 3.82
N PRO A 181 -3.32 -21.74 2.52
CA PRO A 181 -4.45 -21.18 1.79
C PRO A 181 -5.58 -22.18 1.53
N GLY A 182 -5.32 -23.49 1.64
CA GLY A 182 -6.29 -24.54 1.24
C GLY A 182 -7.65 -24.38 1.88
N PRO A 183 -7.78 -24.25 3.20
CA PRO A 183 -9.06 -24.10 3.88
C PRO A 183 -9.82 -22.80 3.55
N CYS A 184 -9.15 -21.78 3.03
CA CYS A 184 -9.74 -20.46 2.76
C CYS A 184 -9.73 -20.06 1.29
N GLU A 185 -9.53 -21.00 0.38
CA GLU A 185 -9.46 -20.76 -1.08
C GLU A 185 -10.64 -19.93 -1.61
N GLU A 186 -11.86 -20.13 -1.10
CA GLU A 186 -13.01 -19.31 -1.52
C GLU A 186 -12.92 -17.86 -1.05
N SER A 187 -12.34 -17.60 0.12
CA SER A 187 -12.07 -16.24 0.59
C SER A 187 -11.02 -15.55 -0.28
N LEU A 188 -9.98 -16.28 -0.69
CA LEU A 188 -8.97 -15.76 -1.63
C LEU A 188 -9.58 -15.44 -2.99
N ARG A 189 -10.45 -16.33 -3.52
CA ARG A 189 -11.17 -16.09 -4.77
C ARG A 189 -12.11 -14.89 -4.69
N ARG A 190 -12.78 -14.70 -3.55
CA ARG A 190 -13.64 -13.53 -3.31
C ARG A 190 -12.83 -12.24 -3.33
N TRP A 191 -11.71 -12.23 -2.63
CA TRP A 191 -10.80 -11.10 -2.65
C TRP A 191 -10.25 -10.84 -4.05
N ALA A 192 -9.81 -11.87 -4.78
CA ALA A 192 -9.31 -11.76 -6.15
C ALA A 192 -10.36 -11.15 -7.10
N ARG A 193 -11.61 -11.58 -7.02
CA ARG A 193 -12.72 -10.97 -7.79
C ARG A 193 -12.86 -9.48 -7.47
N ARG A 194 -12.80 -9.11 -6.19
CA ARG A 194 -12.89 -7.72 -5.76
C ARG A 194 -11.71 -6.87 -6.25
N VAL A 195 -10.51 -7.43 -6.31
CA VAL A 195 -9.33 -6.73 -6.88
C VAL A 195 -9.54 -6.38 -8.35
N GLN A 196 -10.18 -7.27 -9.10
CA GLN A 196 -10.45 -7.09 -10.53
C GLN A 196 -11.71 -6.26 -10.81
N ASP A 197 -12.62 -6.13 -9.85
CA ASP A 197 -13.84 -5.35 -10.00
C ASP A 197 -13.51 -3.87 -10.26
N GLN A 198 -13.97 -3.37 -11.41
CA GLN A 198 -13.75 -1.99 -11.85
C GLN A 198 -14.72 -1.01 -11.20
N ASP A 199 -15.91 -1.49 -10.83
CA ASP A 199 -16.98 -0.69 -10.26
C ASP A 199 -16.93 -0.65 -8.72
N ASN A 200 -15.80 -0.97 -8.14
CA ASN A 200 -15.63 -1.05 -6.69
C ASN A 200 -15.63 0.33 -6.04
N ASP A 201 -16.82 0.87 -5.79
CA ASP A 201 -17.07 2.16 -5.15
C ASP A 201 -16.56 2.25 -3.70
N ASP A 202 -16.34 1.10 -3.04
CA ASP A 202 -15.88 1.00 -1.65
C ASP A 202 -14.51 1.65 -1.41
N PHE A 203 -13.72 1.88 -2.45
CA PHE A 203 -12.41 2.53 -2.34
C PHE A 203 -12.45 4.05 -2.39
N GLY A 204 -13.61 4.66 -2.45
CA GLY A 204 -13.75 6.12 -2.49
C GLY A 204 -13.10 6.77 -3.73
N GLU A 205 -12.76 5.97 -4.74
CA GLU A 205 -12.19 6.50 -5.99
C GLU A 205 -13.19 7.35 -6.76
N ALA A 206 -14.48 7.02 -6.69
CA ALA A 206 -15.52 7.77 -7.37
C ALA A 206 -15.59 9.25 -6.95
N GLU A 207 -15.44 9.53 -5.66
CA GLU A 207 -15.36 10.94 -5.20
C GLU A 207 -13.99 11.57 -5.45
N CYS A 208 -12.95 10.75 -5.41
CA CYS A 208 -11.57 11.20 -5.53
C CYS A 208 -11.14 11.43 -6.96
N SER A 209 -11.70 10.73 -7.93
CA SER A 209 -11.28 10.80 -9.33
C SER A 209 -11.97 11.90 -10.14
N LYS A 210 -13.19 12.30 -9.77
CA LYS A 210 -14.01 13.27 -10.52
C LYS A 210 -13.32 14.57 -10.95
N PRO A 211 -12.47 15.23 -10.12
CA PRO A 211 -11.82 16.47 -10.54
C PRO A 211 -10.57 16.27 -11.39
N TYR A 212 -9.97 15.09 -11.38
CA TYR A 212 -8.61 14.89 -11.91
C TYR A 212 -8.45 13.64 -12.77
N SER A 213 -9.48 12.85 -12.95
CA SER A 213 -9.50 11.66 -13.80
C SER A 213 -10.67 11.77 -14.75
N ARG A 214 -10.56 11.15 -15.91
CA ARG A 214 -11.70 11.00 -16.80
C ARG A 214 -12.73 10.11 -16.13
N PRO A 215 -14.02 10.48 -16.13
CA PRO A 215 -15.05 9.70 -15.46
C PRO A 215 -15.26 8.30 -16.07
N ASP A 216 -14.84 8.13 -17.30
CA ASP A 216 -15.02 6.92 -18.12
C ASP A 216 -13.77 6.02 -18.21
N HIS A 217 -12.71 6.32 -17.44
CA HIS A 217 -11.54 5.45 -17.47
C HIS A 217 -11.83 4.12 -16.77
N ALA A 218 -11.65 3.03 -17.51
CA ALA A 218 -11.94 1.68 -17.06
C ALA A 218 -10.69 0.93 -16.57
N THR A 219 -9.50 1.54 -16.64
CA THR A 219 -8.26 0.81 -16.35
C THR A 219 -7.64 1.25 -15.02
N LYS A 220 -7.22 0.27 -14.20
CA LYS A 220 -6.47 0.51 -12.97
C LYS A 220 -4.97 0.63 -13.23
N VAL A 221 -4.47 -0.09 -14.25
CA VAL A 221 -3.06 -0.11 -14.67
C VAL A 221 -2.93 0.65 -15.98
N GLY A 222 -1.99 1.59 -16.03
CA GLY A 222 -1.78 2.44 -17.21
C GLY A 222 -2.77 3.59 -17.34
N ARG A 223 -3.56 3.88 -16.29
CA ARG A 223 -4.54 5.00 -16.28
C ARG A 223 -3.92 6.36 -16.59
N TRP A 224 -2.63 6.53 -16.36
CA TRP A 224 -1.91 7.75 -16.69
C TRP A 224 -1.97 8.09 -18.19
N ARG A 225 -2.06 7.06 -19.08
CA ARG A 225 -2.19 7.28 -20.51
C ARG A 225 -3.46 8.02 -20.91
N GLU A 226 -4.50 7.90 -20.10
CA GLU A 226 -5.77 8.60 -20.29
C GLU A 226 -5.84 9.93 -19.55
N ASN A 227 -5.06 10.09 -18.47
CA ASN A 227 -5.18 11.18 -17.51
C ASN A 227 -4.04 12.20 -17.55
N LEU A 228 -2.95 11.91 -18.26
CA LEU A 228 -1.81 12.83 -18.45
C LEU A 228 -1.62 13.14 -19.93
N SER A 229 -1.33 14.40 -20.22
CA SER A 229 -0.88 14.81 -21.54
C SER A 229 0.57 14.36 -21.80
N ALA A 230 0.97 14.30 -23.07
CA ALA A 230 2.35 14.00 -23.44
C ALA A 230 3.36 14.99 -22.80
N ALA A 231 2.98 16.27 -22.67
CA ALA A 231 3.82 17.28 -22.03
C ALA A 231 4.02 17.00 -20.52
N GLU A 232 2.94 16.61 -19.81
CA GLU A 232 3.02 16.24 -18.39
C GLU A 232 3.86 14.96 -18.18
N VAL A 233 3.72 13.97 -19.07
CA VAL A 233 4.55 12.75 -19.04
C VAL A 233 6.03 13.10 -19.26
N ALA A 234 6.32 13.94 -20.25
CA ALA A 234 7.69 14.39 -20.53
C ALA A 234 8.30 15.21 -19.37
N GLU A 235 7.48 15.96 -18.63
CA GLU A 235 7.92 16.70 -17.44
C GLU A 235 8.15 15.77 -16.24
N LEU A 236 7.22 14.85 -15.97
CA LEU A 236 7.24 14.01 -14.77
C LEU A 236 8.20 12.83 -14.88
N GLY A 237 8.31 12.25 -16.08
CA GLY A 237 9.11 11.05 -16.33
C GLY A 237 10.53 11.16 -15.78
N PRO A 238 11.32 12.18 -16.19
CA PRO A 238 12.69 12.35 -15.69
C PRO A 238 12.78 12.51 -14.16
N LEU A 239 11.77 13.11 -13.52
CA LEU A 239 11.78 13.31 -12.08
C LEU A 239 11.71 11.99 -11.30
N VAL A 240 11.01 11.00 -11.82
CA VAL A 240 10.75 9.73 -11.09
C VAL A 240 11.52 8.53 -11.65
N ALA A 241 12.20 8.68 -12.79
CA ALA A 241 12.80 7.59 -13.55
C ALA A 241 13.80 6.75 -12.74
N GLU A 242 14.71 7.39 -12.01
CA GLU A 242 15.74 6.68 -11.23
C GLU A 242 15.11 5.78 -10.16
N VAL A 243 14.16 6.32 -9.39
CA VAL A 243 13.48 5.56 -8.34
C VAL A 243 12.55 4.50 -8.94
N ALA A 244 11.87 4.83 -10.04
CA ALA A 244 11.03 3.88 -10.77
C ALA A 244 11.80 2.65 -11.26
N ALA A 245 13.01 2.87 -11.79
CA ALA A 245 13.88 1.80 -12.27
C ALA A 245 14.28 0.81 -11.16
N ARG A 246 14.41 1.25 -9.91
CA ARG A 246 14.68 0.36 -8.75
C ARG A 246 13.57 -0.68 -8.52
N PHE A 247 12.36 -0.38 -8.97
CA PHE A 247 11.19 -1.25 -8.91
C PHE A 247 10.87 -1.94 -10.23
N GLY A 248 11.76 -1.84 -11.23
CA GLY A 248 11.58 -2.46 -12.54
C GLY A 248 10.58 -1.74 -13.45
N TYR A 249 10.23 -0.48 -13.17
CA TYR A 249 9.41 0.32 -14.08
C TYR A 249 10.26 1.00 -15.15
N VAL A 250 9.80 0.88 -16.39
CA VAL A 250 10.34 1.62 -17.53
C VAL A 250 9.34 2.74 -17.85
N LEU A 251 9.82 3.97 -17.84
CA LEU A 251 9.04 5.13 -18.25
C LEU A 251 9.32 5.35 -19.74
N ALA A 252 8.28 5.30 -20.55
CA ALA A 252 8.36 5.50 -21.99
C ALA A 252 8.62 6.98 -22.32
#